data_cc6128d2c5fe6db93872f61f7b529e1d
#
_entry.id   cc6128d2c5fe6db93872f61f7b529e1d
#
_cell.length_a   1.000
_cell.length_b   1.000
_cell.length_c   1.000
_cell.angle_alpha   90.00
_cell.angle_beta   90.00
_cell.angle_gamma   90.00
#
_symmetry.space_group_name_H-M   'P 1'
#
loop_
_entity.id
_entity.type
_entity.pdbx_description
1 polymer ?
#
loop_
_entity_poly.entity_id
_entity_poly.type
_entity_poly.pdbx_seq_one_letter_code
_entity_poly.pdbx_strand_id
1 'polypeptide(L)'
;MQTIAAPSPNFNARTAPPDMIVLHYTGMPTGEAALARLCDPEAKVSAHYLVEEDGRIFALAPEERRAWHAGVSFWRGETDINGASIGIEIVNPGHEFGYRPFPAVQVAAVTELLGDIRARWTIPDARILGHSDVAPDRKEDPGELFPWKALAEAGHGLWAEPPPAPGAALVEGDEGAGVFTLQAGLTRLGYDSAPSGAFDAATATIVRAFQRHWRPARVDGVADGETRARLIALLRLAA
;
A
#
# COMPACT_ATOMS: atom_id res chain seq x y z
N MET A 1 -14.27 11.19 14.88
CA MET A 1 -12.81 11.46 14.98
C MET A 1 -12.52 12.94 14.83
N GLN A 2 -11.52 13.51 15.52
CA GLN A 2 -11.13 14.92 15.43
C GLN A 2 -9.92 15.07 14.51
N THR A 3 -9.99 15.98 13.52
CA THR A 3 -8.89 16.30 12.62
C THR A 3 -8.49 17.76 12.74
N ILE A 4 -7.24 18.05 12.41
CA ILE A 4 -6.68 19.40 12.35
C ILE A 4 -6.66 19.84 10.88
N ALA A 5 -7.27 20.97 10.55
CA ALA A 5 -7.29 21.48 9.20
C ALA A 5 -5.88 21.98 8.77
N ALA A 6 -5.37 21.48 7.65
CA ALA A 6 -4.14 21.93 7.01
C ALA A 6 -4.29 21.81 5.49
N PRO A 7 -5.09 22.70 4.86
CA PRO A 7 -5.53 22.52 3.48
C PRO A 7 -4.36 22.57 2.48
N SER A 8 -4.25 21.53 1.66
CA SER A 8 -3.35 21.48 0.50
C SER A 8 -4.07 22.03 -0.74
N PRO A 9 -3.40 22.81 -1.60
CA PRO A 9 -3.95 23.22 -2.88
C PRO A 9 -3.81 22.18 -4.01
N ASN A 10 -3.07 21.08 -3.76
CA ASN A 10 -2.62 20.13 -4.78
C ASN A 10 -3.66 19.02 -5.02
N PHE A 11 -4.80 19.35 -5.56
CA PHE A 11 -5.83 18.40 -5.97
C PHE A 11 -6.60 18.90 -7.19
N ASN A 12 -7.35 18.03 -7.83
CA ASN A 12 -8.28 18.36 -8.89
C ASN A 12 -9.62 17.62 -8.72
N ALA A 13 -10.51 17.74 -9.72
CA ALA A 13 -11.79 17.06 -9.65
C ALA A 13 -11.61 15.54 -9.72
N ARG A 14 -12.39 14.82 -8.92
CA ARG A 14 -12.55 13.36 -8.98
C ARG A 14 -13.70 13.03 -9.94
N THR A 15 -13.56 11.97 -10.72
CA THR A 15 -14.57 11.56 -11.72
C THR A 15 -15.55 10.51 -11.18
N ALA A 16 -15.16 9.78 -10.12
CA ALA A 16 -15.97 8.76 -9.47
C ALA A 16 -15.72 8.75 -7.95
N PRO A 17 -16.63 8.23 -7.12
CA PRO A 17 -16.36 8.02 -5.70
C PRO A 17 -15.11 7.16 -5.47
N PRO A 18 -14.33 7.41 -4.40
CA PRO A 18 -13.20 6.56 -4.08
C PRO A 18 -13.68 5.18 -3.59
N ASP A 19 -13.01 4.15 -4.04
CA ASP A 19 -13.23 2.76 -3.64
C ASP A 19 -11.95 2.05 -3.17
N MET A 20 -10.88 2.83 -2.94
CA MET A 20 -9.55 2.38 -2.53
C MET A 20 -8.97 3.30 -1.46
N ILE A 21 -8.11 2.75 -0.60
CA ILE A 21 -7.21 3.51 0.27
C ILE A 21 -5.78 3.10 -0.07
N VAL A 22 -4.88 4.11 -0.18
CA VAL A 22 -3.46 3.88 -0.35
C VAL A 22 -2.72 4.48 0.85
N LEU A 23 -1.98 3.63 1.55
CA LEU A 23 -1.17 4.00 2.71
C LEU A 23 0.27 4.28 2.26
N HIS A 24 0.81 5.38 2.79
CA HIS A 24 2.16 5.86 2.52
C HIS A 24 2.90 6.05 3.84
N TYR A 25 4.23 5.99 3.81
CA TYR A 25 5.01 6.76 4.78
C TYR A 25 5.50 8.05 4.13
N THR A 26 5.71 9.10 4.92
CA THR A 26 6.14 10.41 4.40
C THR A 26 7.52 10.38 3.76
N GLY A 27 8.42 9.48 4.19
CA GLY A 27 9.80 9.40 3.67
C GLY A 27 10.56 10.72 3.83
N MET A 28 10.32 11.43 4.91
CA MET A 28 10.96 12.72 5.22
C MET A 28 11.44 12.74 6.66
N PRO A 29 12.49 13.53 6.98
CA PRO A 29 13.09 13.54 8.32
C PRO A 29 12.11 13.86 9.46
N THR A 30 11.09 14.70 9.21
CA THR A 30 10.09 15.10 10.21
C THR A 30 8.70 15.23 9.61
N GLY A 31 7.66 15.06 10.44
CA GLY A 31 6.28 15.28 10.04
C GLY A 31 5.98 16.73 9.66
N GLU A 32 6.64 17.70 10.33
CA GLU A 32 6.51 19.12 9.98
C GLU A 32 6.99 19.39 8.54
N ALA A 33 8.14 18.85 8.16
CA ALA A 33 8.66 18.96 6.80
C ALA A 33 7.74 18.29 5.76
N ALA A 34 7.19 17.12 6.10
CA ALA A 34 6.24 16.42 5.26
C ALA A 34 4.95 17.22 5.09
N LEU A 35 4.39 17.75 6.18
CA LEU A 35 3.18 18.58 6.15
C LEU A 35 3.40 19.84 5.30
N ALA A 36 4.52 20.52 5.49
CA ALA A 36 4.87 21.70 4.71
C ALA A 36 4.94 21.37 3.20
N ARG A 37 5.59 20.26 2.82
CA ARG A 37 5.69 19.82 1.42
C ARG A 37 4.34 19.47 0.81
N LEU A 38 3.47 18.76 1.55
CA LEU A 38 2.14 18.37 1.06
C LEU A 38 1.20 19.57 0.87
N CYS A 39 1.46 20.69 1.56
CA CYS A 39 0.70 21.94 1.45
C CYS A 39 1.34 22.96 0.50
N ASP A 40 2.56 22.71 -0.01
CA ASP A 40 3.25 23.59 -0.94
C ASP A 40 2.71 23.42 -2.37
N PRO A 41 2.17 24.48 -3.00
CA PRO A 41 1.65 24.42 -4.37
C PRO A 41 2.74 24.05 -5.41
N GLU A 42 4.01 24.36 -5.15
CA GLU A 42 5.10 24.06 -6.07
C GLU A 42 5.56 22.60 -5.99
N ALA A 43 5.27 21.90 -4.88
CA ALA A 43 5.65 20.50 -4.70
C ALA A 43 4.88 19.53 -5.61
N LYS A 44 3.67 19.91 -6.09
CA LYS A 44 2.82 19.10 -6.96
C LYS A 44 2.51 17.69 -6.40
N VAL A 45 2.47 17.58 -5.08
CA VAL A 45 2.10 16.36 -4.33
C VAL A 45 1.15 16.73 -3.21
N SER A 46 0.32 15.79 -2.79
CA SER A 46 -0.60 15.93 -1.66
C SER A 46 -1.05 14.56 -1.17
N ALA A 47 -1.87 14.55 -0.12
CA ALA A 47 -2.68 13.41 0.32
C ALA A 47 -4.02 13.94 0.86
N HIS A 48 -4.91 13.04 1.25
CA HIS A 48 -6.15 13.45 1.92
C HIS A 48 -5.89 13.68 3.41
N TYR A 49 -5.03 12.85 3.99
CA TYR A 49 -4.68 12.91 5.40
C TYR A 49 -3.18 12.73 5.62
N LEU A 50 -2.69 13.34 6.71
CA LEU A 50 -1.39 13.03 7.29
C LEU A 50 -1.60 12.66 8.76
N VAL A 51 -0.99 11.55 9.20
CA VAL A 51 -1.05 11.04 10.58
C VAL A 51 0.33 11.16 11.21
N GLU A 52 0.42 11.99 12.25
CA GLU A 52 1.64 12.21 13.04
C GLU A 52 1.98 11.03 13.96
N GLU A 53 3.24 10.94 14.38
CA GLU A 53 3.71 9.89 15.29
C GLU A 53 3.00 9.90 16.65
N ASP A 54 2.49 11.05 17.09
CA ASP A 54 1.70 11.20 18.31
C ASP A 54 0.19 10.92 18.12
N GLY A 55 -0.22 10.53 16.91
CA GLY A 55 -1.60 10.19 16.56
C GLY A 55 -2.46 11.38 16.12
N ARG A 56 -1.95 12.62 16.08
CA ARG A 56 -2.69 13.75 15.49
C ARG A 56 -2.92 13.50 14.00
N ILE A 57 -4.10 13.85 13.51
CA ILE A 57 -4.50 13.67 12.12
C ILE A 57 -4.75 15.03 11.49
N PHE A 58 -4.04 15.32 10.41
CA PHE A 58 -4.24 16.52 9.60
C PHE A 58 -5.08 16.18 8.37
N ALA A 59 -6.13 16.98 8.12
CA ALA A 59 -6.95 16.91 6.90
C ALA A 59 -6.40 17.91 5.87
N LEU A 60 -5.99 17.40 4.70
CA LEU A 60 -5.27 18.14 3.66
C LEU A 60 -6.16 18.41 2.44
N ALA A 61 -6.55 17.38 1.70
CA ALA A 61 -7.48 17.47 0.58
C ALA A 61 -8.84 16.87 0.95
N PRO A 62 -9.96 17.45 0.49
CA PRO A 62 -11.28 16.84 0.66
C PRO A 62 -11.35 15.45 0.00
N GLU A 63 -12.03 14.48 0.62
CA GLU A 63 -12.16 13.11 0.08
C GLU A 63 -12.87 13.07 -1.29
N GLU A 64 -13.73 14.03 -1.57
CA GLU A 64 -14.43 14.21 -2.85
C GLU A 64 -13.50 14.73 -3.95
N ARG A 65 -12.27 15.06 -3.63
CA ARG A 65 -11.25 15.53 -4.56
C ARG A 65 -10.20 14.47 -4.83
N ARG A 66 -9.54 14.58 -5.96
CA ARG A 66 -8.44 13.73 -6.38
C ARG A 66 -7.13 14.35 -5.90
N ALA A 67 -6.61 13.94 -4.75
CA ALA A 67 -5.28 14.31 -4.26
C ALA A 67 -4.17 13.63 -5.10
N TRP A 68 -2.96 14.16 -5.06
CA TRP A 68 -1.84 13.70 -5.90
C TRP A 68 -0.79 12.96 -5.07
N HIS A 69 -1.04 11.67 -4.76
CA HIS A 69 -0.17 10.85 -3.88
C HIS A 69 0.42 9.61 -4.54
N ALA A 70 -0.27 9.00 -5.53
CA ALA A 70 0.14 7.70 -6.07
C ALA A 70 1.06 7.80 -7.30
N GLY A 71 1.01 8.92 -8.07
CA GLY A 71 1.78 9.08 -9.30
C GLY A 71 1.41 8.04 -10.37
N VAL A 72 2.40 7.61 -11.15
CA VAL A 72 2.24 6.49 -12.10
C VAL A 72 2.10 5.20 -11.30
N SER A 73 0.99 4.52 -11.44
CA SER A 73 0.61 3.38 -10.60
C SER A 73 -0.45 2.52 -11.29
N PHE A 74 -0.62 1.29 -10.81
CA PHE A 74 -1.55 0.31 -11.39
C PHE A 74 -2.10 -0.62 -10.31
N TRP A 75 -3.39 -0.93 -10.35
CA TRP A 75 -3.99 -2.00 -9.58
C TRP A 75 -5.26 -2.53 -10.24
N ARG A 76 -5.32 -3.84 -10.54
CA ARG A 76 -6.51 -4.51 -11.15
C ARG A 76 -7.04 -3.81 -12.40
N GLY A 77 -6.16 -3.32 -13.28
CA GLY A 77 -6.54 -2.62 -14.50
C GLY A 77 -6.77 -1.12 -14.32
N GLU A 78 -6.82 -0.62 -13.08
CA GLU A 78 -6.91 0.81 -12.79
C GLU A 78 -5.53 1.47 -12.87
N THR A 79 -5.42 2.58 -13.59
CA THR A 79 -4.20 3.37 -13.75
C THR A 79 -4.32 4.78 -13.16
N ASP A 80 -5.53 5.28 -12.93
CA ASP A 80 -5.75 6.52 -12.18
C ASP A 80 -5.99 6.24 -10.69
N ILE A 81 -4.97 5.69 -10.02
CA ILE A 81 -5.04 5.36 -8.60
C ILE A 81 -5.34 6.61 -7.75
N ASN A 82 -4.82 7.79 -8.09
CA ASN A 82 -5.21 9.04 -7.45
C ASN A 82 -6.72 9.31 -7.55
N GLY A 83 -7.32 8.99 -8.70
CA GLY A 83 -8.76 9.13 -8.94
C GLY A 83 -9.60 8.11 -8.18
N ALA A 84 -9.11 6.89 -8.01
CA ALA A 84 -9.82 5.79 -7.36
C ALA A 84 -9.66 5.76 -5.84
N SER A 85 -8.68 6.50 -5.26
CA SER A 85 -8.28 6.27 -3.86
C SER A 85 -8.34 7.50 -2.96
N ILE A 86 -8.32 7.23 -1.65
CA ILE A 86 -7.98 8.16 -0.59
C ILE A 86 -6.55 7.83 -0.14
N GLY A 87 -5.62 8.79 -0.25
CA GLY A 87 -4.23 8.65 0.19
C GLY A 87 -4.05 9.13 1.62
N ILE A 88 -3.36 8.32 2.43
CA ILE A 88 -3.02 8.61 3.82
C ILE A 88 -1.50 8.56 3.98
N GLU A 89 -0.90 9.69 4.30
CA GLU A 89 0.52 9.81 4.65
C GLU A 89 0.70 9.57 6.15
N ILE A 90 1.58 8.65 6.51
CA ILE A 90 1.87 8.27 7.89
C ILE A 90 3.29 8.71 8.18
N VAL A 91 3.48 9.59 9.14
CA VAL A 91 4.81 10.15 9.44
C VAL A 91 5.76 9.03 9.85
N ASN A 92 6.78 8.83 9.03
CA ASN A 92 7.90 7.94 9.28
C ASN A 92 9.02 8.36 8.32
N PRO A 93 10.28 8.44 8.77
CA PRO A 93 11.41 8.88 7.93
C PRO A 93 11.65 7.97 6.72
N GLY A 94 11.13 6.74 6.73
CA GLY A 94 11.30 5.81 5.62
C GLY A 94 12.73 5.30 5.45
N HIS A 95 12.93 4.45 4.46
CA HIS A 95 14.19 3.74 4.24
C HIS A 95 15.39 4.67 4.05
N GLU A 96 15.18 5.85 3.46
CA GLU A 96 16.26 6.81 3.20
C GLU A 96 16.75 7.54 4.46
N PHE A 97 15.84 7.89 5.39
CA PHE A 97 16.14 8.78 6.53
C PHE A 97 16.06 8.06 7.90
N GLY A 98 16.03 6.75 7.94
CA GLY A 98 16.05 5.96 9.18
C GLY A 98 14.70 5.33 9.50
N TYR A 99 14.27 4.40 8.63
CA TYR A 99 13.04 3.65 8.75
C TYR A 99 12.93 2.94 10.10
N ARG A 100 11.78 3.07 10.75
CA ARG A 100 11.55 2.58 12.11
C ARG A 100 10.12 2.07 12.30
N PRO A 101 9.83 1.26 13.33
CA PRO A 101 8.47 0.86 13.67
C PRO A 101 7.54 2.06 13.90
N PHE A 102 6.29 1.92 13.52
CA PHE A 102 5.26 2.93 13.72
C PHE A 102 4.80 2.92 15.19
N PRO A 103 4.71 4.06 15.87
CA PRO A 103 4.20 4.13 17.24
C PRO A 103 2.78 3.57 17.36
N ALA A 104 2.49 2.87 18.45
CA ALA A 104 1.17 2.26 18.66
C ALA A 104 0.01 3.28 18.63
N VAL A 105 0.24 4.49 19.14
CA VAL A 105 -0.75 5.58 19.10
C VAL A 105 -1.02 6.05 17.66
N GLN A 106 0.00 6.09 16.81
CA GLN A 106 -0.14 6.42 15.39
C GLN A 106 -0.92 5.33 14.65
N VAL A 107 -0.59 4.06 14.89
CA VAL A 107 -1.32 2.91 14.30
C VAL A 107 -2.78 2.92 14.72
N ALA A 108 -3.08 3.20 15.98
CA ALA A 108 -4.44 3.33 16.46
C ALA A 108 -5.20 4.47 15.75
N ALA A 109 -4.55 5.63 15.56
CA ALA A 109 -5.12 6.76 14.83
C ALA A 109 -5.40 6.42 13.35
N VAL A 110 -4.48 5.71 12.67
CA VAL A 110 -4.69 5.20 11.30
C VAL A 110 -5.88 4.25 11.25
N THR A 111 -5.99 3.32 12.20
CA THR A 111 -7.09 2.36 12.28
C THR A 111 -8.45 3.06 12.46
N GLU A 112 -8.53 4.04 13.37
CA GLU A 112 -9.75 4.84 13.56
C GLU A 112 -10.10 5.64 12.30
N LEU A 113 -9.11 6.25 11.64
CA LEU A 113 -9.30 7.00 10.39
C LEU A 113 -9.85 6.11 9.27
N LEU A 114 -9.32 4.89 9.13
CA LEU A 114 -9.84 3.91 8.15
C LEU A 114 -11.30 3.56 8.42
N GLY A 115 -11.68 3.35 9.68
CA GLY A 115 -13.06 3.12 10.09
C GLY A 115 -13.98 4.28 9.69
N ASP A 116 -13.57 5.51 9.97
CA ASP A 116 -14.31 6.72 9.62
C ASP A 116 -14.46 6.90 8.10
N ILE A 117 -13.40 6.68 7.33
CA ILE A 117 -13.43 6.74 5.85
C ILE A 117 -14.41 5.70 5.31
N ARG A 118 -14.32 4.45 5.78
CA ARG A 118 -15.17 3.34 5.33
C ARG A 118 -16.63 3.46 5.77
N ALA A 119 -16.91 4.28 6.78
CA ALA A 119 -18.30 4.64 7.12
C ALA A 119 -18.92 5.59 6.08
N ARG A 120 -18.12 6.33 5.32
CA ARG A 120 -18.56 7.26 4.27
C ARG A 120 -18.48 6.64 2.88
N TRP A 121 -17.47 5.78 2.62
CA TRP A 121 -17.18 5.22 1.31
C TRP A 121 -17.16 3.69 1.34
N THR A 122 -17.69 3.06 0.29
CA THR A 122 -17.65 1.61 0.15
C THR A 122 -16.28 1.18 -0.36
N ILE A 123 -15.37 0.83 0.57
CA ILE A 123 -14.00 0.40 0.25
C ILE A 123 -13.80 -1.04 0.73
N PRO A 124 -13.67 -2.02 -0.19
CA PRO A 124 -13.41 -3.41 0.16
C PRO A 124 -12.03 -3.60 0.80
N ASP A 125 -11.87 -4.63 1.65
CA ASP A 125 -10.59 -4.97 2.27
C ASP A 125 -9.47 -5.22 1.23
N ALA A 126 -9.80 -5.81 0.11
CA ALA A 126 -8.87 -6.06 -1.00
C ALA A 126 -8.37 -4.78 -1.71
N ARG A 127 -8.88 -3.60 -1.33
CA ARG A 127 -8.50 -2.30 -1.89
C ARG A 127 -7.93 -1.35 -0.82
N ILE A 128 -7.46 -1.89 0.30
CA ILE A 128 -6.62 -1.17 1.29
C ILE A 128 -5.19 -1.64 1.03
N LEU A 129 -4.38 -0.77 0.47
CA LEU A 129 -3.09 -1.10 -0.17
C LEU A 129 -1.99 -0.17 0.32
N GLY A 130 -0.74 -0.61 0.17
CA GLY A 130 0.43 0.24 0.26
C GLY A 130 0.77 0.87 -1.08
N HIS A 131 1.52 1.96 -1.08
CA HIS A 131 2.04 2.56 -2.30
C HIS A 131 2.93 1.57 -3.08
N SER A 132 3.71 0.74 -2.37
CA SER A 132 4.50 -0.32 -2.96
C SER A 132 3.67 -1.39 -3.68
N ASP A 133 2.40 -1.60 -3.32
CA ASP A 133 1.54 -2.53 -4.03
C ASP A 133 1.15 -2.00 -5.41
N VAL A 134 0.85 -0.71 -5.50
CA VAL A 134 0.37 -0.07 -6.74
C VAL A 134 1.50 0.47 -7.63
N ALA A 135 2.73 0.57 -7.11
CA ALA A 135 3.90 1.06 -7.83
C ALA A 135 5.19 0.32 -7.40
N PRO A 136 5.25 -1.02 -7.56
CA PRO A 136 6.30 -1.88 -7.00
C PRO A 136 7.72 -1.57 -7.50
N ASP A 137 7.85 -0.99 -8.68
CA ASP A 137 9.12 -0.66 -9.34
C ASP A 137 9.80 0.61 -8.82
N ARG A 138 9.07 1.46 -8.11
CA ARG A 138 9.57 2.78 -7.70
C ARG A 138 9.23 3.17 -6.25
N LYS A 139 8.46 2.34 -5.53
CA LYS A 139 7.96 2.65 -4.19
C LYS A 139 8.13 1.49 -3.22
N GLU A 140 8.41 1.84 -1.97
CA GLU A 140 8.56 0.88 -0.88
C GLU A 140 7.60 1.15 0.29
N ASP A 141 7.01 2.36 0.32
CA ASP A 141 6.10 2.80 1.39
C ASP A 141 4.76 2.04 1.40
N PRO A 142 4.15 1.83 2.56
CA PRO A 142 4.61 2.17 3.91
C PRO A 142 5.67 1.20 4.47
N GLY A 143 6.10 0.20 3.71
CA GLY A 143 7.19 -0.72 4.03
C GLY A 143 6.79 -1.89 4.94
N GLU A 144 7.80 -2.75 5.23
CA GLU A 144 7.62 -4.01 5.94
C GLU A 144 7.42 -3.84 7.46
N LEU A 145 7.77 -2.68 8.04
CA LEU A 145 7.52 -2.42 9.46
C LEU A 145 6.12 -1.87 9.73
N PHE A 146 5.33 -1.60 8.68
CA PHE A 146 3.94 -1.22 8.87
C PHE A 146 3.12 -2.43 9.35
N PRO A 147 2.29 -2.30 10.40
CA PRO A 147 1.65 -3.43 11.07
C PRO A 147 0.39 -3.91 10.34
N TRP A 148 0.52 -4.37 9.09
CA TRP A 148 -0.57 -4.84 8.24
C TRP A 148 -1.47 -5.89 8.88
N LYS A 149 -0.86 -6.85 9.64
CA LYS A 149 -1.61 -7.87 10.37
C LYS A 149 -2.56 -7.25 11.40
N ALA A 150 -2.05 -6.33 12.22
CA ALA A 150 -2.87 -5.66 13.24
C ALA A 150 -4.01 -4.85 12.60
N LEU A 151 -3.75 -4.21 11.46
CA LEU A 151 -4.77 -3.50 10.71
C LEU A 151 -5.88 -4.42 10.21
N ALA A 152 -5.52 -5.59 9.66
CA ALA A 152 -6.48 -6.60 9.20
C ALA A 152 -7.27 -7.22 10.37
N GLU A 153 -6.63 -7.47 11.52
CA GLU A 153 -7.28 -7.93 12.76
C GLU A 153 -8.30 -6.90 13.30
N ALA A 154 -8.07 -5.62 13.02
CA ALA A 154 -9.02 -4.55 13.32
C ALA A 154 -10.13 -4.38 12.26
N GLY A 155 -10.16 -5.24 11.23
CA GLY A 155 -11.19 -5.24 10.18
C GLY A 155 -10.86 -4.38 8.96
N HIS A 156 -9.57 -4.06 8.74
CA HIS A 156 -9.12 -3.24 7.61
C HIS A 156 -8.01 -3.92 6.82
N GLY A 157 -8.33 -4.36 5.61
CA GLY A 157 -7.38 -5.04 4.72
C GLY A 157 -7.42 -6.55 4.83
N LEU A 158 -6.65 -7.20 3.96
CA LEU A 158 -6.55 -8.66 3.89
C LEU A 158 -5.28 -9.16 4.57
N TRP A 159 -5.40 -10.24 5.35
CA TRP A 159 -4.25 -10.95 5.92
C TRP A 159 -4.49 -12.45 5.97
N ALA A 160 -3.43 -13.23 5.72
CA ALA A 160 -3.47 -14.68 5.82
C ALA A 160 -2.10 -15.25 6.22
N GLU A 161 -2.12 -16.25 7.10
CA GLU A 161 -0.92 -16.97 7.57
C GLU A 161 -1.11 -18.48 7.41
N PRO A 162 -1.25 -18.99 6.18
CA PRO A 162 -1.39 -20.43 5.93
C PRO A 162 -0.05 -21.13 6.14
N PRO A 163 -0.06 -22.46 6.38
CA PRO A 163 1.17 -23.25 6.35
C PRO A 163 1.84 -23.14 4.97
N PRO A 164 3.20 -23.22 4.91
CA PRO A 164 3.92 -23.09 3.65
C PRO A 164 3.47 -24.11 2.59
N ALA A 165 3.36 -23.67 1.34
CA ALA A 165 3.08 -24.54 0.22
C ALA A 165 4.29 -25.46 -0.08
N PRO A 166 4.05 -26.70 -0.53
CA PRO A 166 5.13 -27.63 -0.89
C PRO A 166 5.87 -27.20 -2.15
N GLY A 167 7.05 -27.76 -2.37
CA GLY A 167 7.89 -27.59 -3.55
C GLY A 167 8.99 -26.56 -3.35
N ALA A 168 9.92 -26.52 -4.32
CA ALA A 168 11.05 -25.60 -4.30
C ALA A 168 10.59 -24.13 -4.36
N ALA A 169 11.41 -23.23 -3.83
CA ALA A 169 11.24 -21.79 -4.03
C ALA A 169 11.43 -21.46 -5.51
N LEU A 170 10.74 -20.41 -5.97
CA LEU A 170 10.94 -19.84 -7.30
C LEU A 170 11.77 -18.56 -7.15
N VAL A 171 12.80 -18.44 -7.97
CA VAL A 171 13.78 -17.35 -7.92
C VAL A 171 14.02 -16.78 -9.33
N GLU A 172 14.65 -15.61 -9.40
CA GLU A 172 15.06 -15.00 -10.68
C GLU A 172 15.92 -15.96 -11.48
N GLY A 173 15.58 -16.14 -12.76
CA GLY A 173 16.17 -17.10 -13.69
C GLY A 173 15.41 -18.41 -13.84
N ASP A 174 14.44 -18.72 -12.95
CA ASP A 174 13.59 -19.90 -13.11
C ASP A 174 12.57 -19.71 -14.26
N GLU A 175 12.19 -20.83 -14.89
CA GLU A 175 11.20 -20.85 -15.97
C GLU A 175 10.18 -21.98 -15.80
N GLY A 176 9.03 -21.85 -16.48
CA GLY A 176 8.03 -22.90 -16.61
C GLY A 176 6.70 -22.63 -15.87
N ALA A 177 5.89 -23.70 -15.77
CA ALA A 177 4.51 -23.63 -15.30
C ALA A 177 4.36 -23.10 -13.87
N GLY A 178 5.33 -23.34 -12.98
CA GLY A 178 5.32 -22.83 -11.61
C GLY A 178 5.42 -21.31 -11.57
N VAL A 179 6.31 -20.74 -12.38
CA VAL A 179 6.49 -19.29 -12.53
C VAL A 179 5.26 -18.66 -13.16
N PHE A 180 4.73 -19.26 -14.24
CA PHE A 180 3.50 -18.80 -14.88
C PHE A 180 2.33 -18.74 -13.87
N THR A 181 2.17 -19.79 -13.04
CA THR A 181 1.11 -19.84 -12.02
C THR A 181 1.27 -18.76 -10.95
N LEU A 182 2.52 -18.50 -10.52
CA LEU A 182 2.83 -17.40 -9.58
C LEU A 182 2.42 -16.05 -10.18
N GLN A 183 2.90 -15.75 -11.39
CA GLN A 183 2.61 -14.50 -12.10
C GLN A 183 1.11 -14.31 -12.33
N ALA A 184 0.40 -15.35 -12.78
CA ALA A 184 -1.05 -15.32 -12.94
C ALA A 184 -1.79 -15.06 -11.61
N GLY A 185 -1.28 -15.60 -10.51
CA GLY A 185 -1.79 -15.31 -9.17
C GLY A 185 -1.59 -13.85 -8.76
N LEU A 186 -0.41 -13.29 -9.00
CA LEU A 186 -0.08 -11.88 -8.72
C LEU A 186 -0.95 -10.94 -9.58
N THR A 187 -1.13 -11.24 -10.86
CA THR A 187 -2.05 -10.50 -11.74
C THR A 187 -3.48 -10.53 -11.23
N ARG A 188 -3.96 -11.71 -10.84
CA ARG A 188 -5.33 -11.87 -10.30
C ARG A 188 -5.52 -11.13 -8.99
N LEU A 189 -4.48 -11.03 -8.14
CA LEU A 189 -4.53 -10.24 -6.92
C LEU A 189 -4.65 -8.75 -7.24
N GLY A 190 -3.91 -8.25 -8.23
CA GLY A 190 -4.02 -6.86 -8.68
C GLY A 190 -2.77 -6.27 -9.32
N TYR A 191 -1.63 -6.93 -9.19
CA TYR A 191 -0.36 -6.41 -9.74
C TYR A 191 -0.34 -6.38 -11.28
N ASP A 192 0.42 -5.44 -11.84
CA ASP A 192 0.76 -5.43 -13.27
C ASP A 192 1.86 -6.47 -13.55
N SER A 193 1.46 -7.74 -13.63
CA SER A 193 2.35 -8.87 -13.86
C SER A 193 1.90 -9.64 -15.09
N ALA A 194 2.66 -9.58 -16.18
CA ALA A 194 2.38 -10.40 -17.35
C ALA A 194 2.83 -11.86 -17.11
N PRO A 195 1.91 -12.85 -17.16
CA PRO A 195 2.29 -14.25 -16.98
C PRO A 195 3.09 -14.76 -18.18
N SER A 196 4.43 -14.62 -18.12
CA SER A 196 5.35 -15.07 -19.17
C SER A 196 5.88 -16.49 -18.96
N GLY A 197 5.88 -16.95 -17.69
CA GLY A 197 6.51 -18.20 -17.28
C GLY A 197 8.04 -18.08 -17.08
N ALA A 198 8.63 -16.88 -17.23
CA ALA A 198 10.02 -16.59 -16.88
C ALA A 198 10.08 -15.69 -15.66
N PHE A 199 10.78 -16.11 -14.61
CA PHE A 199 10.97 -15.32 -13.40
C PHE A 199 12.07 -14.28 -13.62
N ASP A 200 11.71 -13.12 -14.10
CA ASP A 200 12.60 -12.01 -14.39
C ASP A 200 12.70 -11.02 -13.20
N ALA A 201 13.53 -9.99 -13.36
CA ALA A 201 13.70 -8.94 -12.36
C ALA A 201 12.40 -8.17 -12.05
N ALA A 202 11.50 -8.03 -13.03
CA ALA A 202 10.18 -7.42 -12.81
C ALA A 202 9.31 -8.31 -11.89
N THR A 203 9.30 -9.62 -12.14
CA THR A 203 8.64 -10.60 -11.27
C THR A 203 9.20 -10.55 -9.85
N ALA A 204 10.53 -10.53 -9.69
CA ALA A 204 11.18 -10.41 -8.38
C ALA A 204 10.78 -9.11 -7.65
N THR A 205 10.66 -8.00 -8.37
CA THR A 205 10.23 -6.71 -7.83
C THR A 205 8.79 -6.75 -7.31
N ILE A 206 7.88 -7.35 -8.06
CA ILE A 206 6.48 -7.56 -7.63
C ILE A 206 6.41 -8.50 -6.42
N VAL A 207 7.21 -9.56 -6.40
CA VAL A 207 7.28 -10.47 -5.23
C VAL A 207 7.77 -9.73 -3.98
N ARG A 208 8.77 -8.83 -4.09
CA ARG A 208 9.19 -8.00 -2.95
C ARG A 208 8.08 -7.08 -2.46
N ALA A 209 7.33 -6.42 -3.36
CA ALA A 209 6.20 -5.58 -2.99
C ALA A 209 5.12 -6.40 -2.27
N PHE A 210 4.76 -7.56 -2.81
CA PHE A 210 3.88 -8.51 -2.15
C PHE A 210 4.37 -8.90 -0.75
N GLN A 211 5.66 -9.18 -0.59
CA GLN A 211 6.25 -9.56 0.69
C GLN A 211 6.21 -8.40 1.70
N ARG A 212 6.48 -7.14 1.30
CA ARG A 212 6.38 -5.97 2.19
C ARG A 212 5.00 -5.87 2.84
N HIS A 213 3.96 -6.17 2.11
CA HIS A 213 2.61 -6.12 2.63
C HIS A 213 2.22 -7.40 3.40
N TRP A 214 2.32 -8.57 2.76
CA TRP A 214 1.72 -9.80 3.28
C TRP A 214 2.72 -10.82 3.86
N ARG A 215 4.01 -10.55 3.79
CA ARG A 215 5.07 -11.37 4.38
C ARG A 215 6.26 -10.53 4.85
N PRO A 216 6.05 -9.55 5.74
CA PRO A 216 7.05 -8.54 6.08
C PRO A 216 8.29 -9.09 6.79
N ALA A 217 8.21 -10.29 7.38
CA ALA A 217 9.35 -10.91 8.05
C ALA A 217 10.53 -11.26 7.10
N ARG A 218 10.29 -11.30 5.78
CA ARG A 218 11.32 -11.60 4.78
C ARG A 218 10.97 -11.03 3.41
N VAL A 219 11.61 -9.94 3.04
CA VAL A 219 11.43 -9.22 1.77
C VAL A 219 12.68 -9.43 0.92
N ASP A 220 12.71 -10.51 0.15
CA ASP A 220 13.88 -10.91 -0.65
C ASP A 220 13.60 -11.13 -2.15
N GLY A 221 12.33 -11.11 -2.54
CA GLY A 221 11.92 -11.38 -3.92
C GLY A 221 11.89 -12.87 -4.29
N VAL A 222 12.10 -13.77 -3.32
CA VAL A 222 12.03 -15.21 -3.51
C VAL A 222 10.61 -15.71 -3.22
N ALA A 223 9.96 -16.33 -4.21
CA ALA A 223 8.63 -16.91 -4.01
C ALA A 223 8.73 -18.31 -3.40
N ASP A 224 9.10 -18.37 -2.12
CA ASP A 224 9.16 -19.61 -1.35
C ASP A 224 7.78 -20.17 -1.01
N GLY A 225 7.75 -21.30 -0.28
CA GLY A 225 6.51 -21.96 0.09
C GLY A 225 5.54 -21.07 0.90
N GLU A 226 6.07 -20.21 1.77
CA GLU A 226 5.24 -19.27 2.54
C GLU A 226 4.64 -18.17 1.66
N THR A 227 5.47 -17.52 0.84
CA THR A 227 5.01 -16.48 -0.10
C THR A 227 3.90 -17.01 -1.02
N ARG A 228 4.09 -18.20 -1.60
CA ARG A 228 3.10 -18.84 -2.49
C ARG A 228 1.81 -19.21 -1.77
N ALA A 229 1.91 -19.73 -0.55
CA ALA A 229 0.75 -20.09 0.25
C ALA A 229 -0.09 -18.87 0.63
N ARG A 230 0.56 -17.76 1.04
CA ARG A 230 -0.11 -16.48 1.34
C ARG A 230 -0.83 -15.93 0.11
N LEU A 231 -0.19 -15.93 -1.06
CA LEU A 231 -0.85 -15.50 -2.30
C LEU A 231 -2.12 -16.32 -2.59
N ILE A 232 -2.05 -17.65 -2.48
CA ILE A 232 -3.21 -18.52 -2.69
C ILE A 232 -4.34 -18.23 -1.69
N ALA A 233 -3.99 -18.02 -0.42
CA ALA A 233 -4.97 -17.70 0.62
C ALA A 233 -5.63 -16.33 0.39
N LEU A 234 -4.84 -15.31 0.04
CA LEU A 234 -5.35 -13.97 -0.25
C LEU A 234 -6.27 -13.95 -1.47
N LEU A 235 -5.96 -14.74 -2.51
CA LEU A 235 -6.83 -14.87 -3.69
C LEU A 235 -8.21 -15.45 -3.36
N ARG A 236 -8.31 -16.27 -2.30
CA ARG A 236 -9.60 -16.82 -1.82
C ARG A 236 -10.38 -15.79 -0.99
N LEU A 237 -9.68 -14.94 -0.23
CA LEU A 237 -10.29 -13.87 0.56
C LEU A 237 -10.76 -12.70 -0.32
N ALA A 238 -10.06 -12.45 -1.42
CA ALA A 238 -10.34 -11.35 -2.35
C ALA A 238 -11.36 -11.70 -3.47
N ALA A 239 -11.86 -12.95 -3.49
CA ALA A 239 -12.87 -13.44 -4.44
C ALA A 239 -14.27 -13.05 -3.98
#